data_9f762c54f58950b8a4f8c31404d60fb0
#
_entry.id   9f762c54f58950b8a4f8c31404d60fb0
#
_cell.length_a   1.000
_cell.length_b   1.000
_cell.length_c   1.000
_cell.angle_alpha   90.00
_cell.angle_beta   90.00
_cell.angle_gamma   90.00
#
_symmetry.space_group_name_H-M   'P 1'
#
loop_
_entity.id
_entity.type
_entity.pdbx_description
1 polymer ?
#
loop_
_entity_poly.entity_id
_entity_poly.type
_entity_poly.pdbx_seq_one_letter_code
_entity_poly.pdbx_strand_id
1 'polypeptide(L)'
;GDGLSPKALYELAEDKIDAGSIDQAIEQFEVIISAYPSSKYALQARLDIAYNLFKRKKHNRAILQLDDFIERYPDLESTPYAYYLRGVIAEDKSSSILDDIITESAQRDVQSVRDAYDYFSLLIEKFPNSKYSEEAREKLFIFKNTIAKHEFYIALYYTNNGSHIAAINRSKYIIENFPNSSSVADSLHLMAYNYDAIHAEKLATDARIVLVSSFPNYSHNYTID
;
A
#
# COMPACT_ATOMS: atom_id res chain seq x y z
N GLY A 1 -18.57 26.75 35.74
CA GLY A 1 -19.30 25.79 34.97
C GLY A 1 -18.59 24.45 34.97
N ASP A 2 -19.17 23.47 35.63
CA ASP A 2 -18.59 22.15 35.84
C ASP A 2 -18.73 21.32 34.55
N GLY A 3 -17.82 21.55 33.62
CA GLY A 3 -17.69 20.67 32.44
C GLY A 3 -17.18 19.30 32.88
N LEU A 4 -17.64 18.24 32.19
CA LEU A 4 -17.13 16.90 32.42
C LEU A 4 -15.60 16.86 32.14
N SER A 5 -14.87 16.06 32.93
CA SER A 5 -13.43 15.86 32.69
C SER A 5 -13.15 15.22 31.33
N PRO A 6 -11.96 15.41 30.75
CA PRO A 6 -11.62 14.76 29.47
C PRO A 6 -11.74 13.23 29.55
N LYS A 7 -11.49 12.63 30.71
CA LYS A 7 -11.71 11.20 30.94
C LYS A 7 -13.18 10.83 30.83
N ALA A 8 -14.06 11.55 31.51
CA ALA A 8 -15.50 11.27 31.51
C ALA A 8 -16.11 11.46 30.10
N LEU A 9 -15.65 12.48 29.36
CA LEU A 9 -16.07 12.69 27.98
C LEU A 9 -15.59 11.55 27.07
N TYR A 10 -14.40 11.02 27.31
CA TYR A 10 -13.86 9.91 26.56
C TYR A 10 -14.65 8.61 26.81
N GLU A 11 -14.94 8.29 28.07
CA GLU A 11 -15.81 7.16 28.46
C GLU A 11 -17.20 7.26 27.81
N LEU A 12 -17.79 8.44 27.75
CA LEU A 12 -19.06 8.67 27.03
C LEU A 12 -18.94 8.39 25.53
N ALA A 13 -17.79 8.69 24.90
CA ALA A 13 -17.57 8.37 23.51
C ALA A 13 -17.44 6.85 23.28
N GLU A 14 -16.75 6.15 24.18
CA GLU A 14 -16.65 4.69 24.16
C GLU A 14 -18.04 4.03 24.30
N ASP A 15 -18.86 4.48 25.26
CA ASP A 15 -20.24 4.01 25.43
C ASP A 15 -21.07 4.18 24.14
N LYS A 16 -20.87 5.28 23.39
CA LYS A 16 -21.53 5.51 22.11
C LYS A 16 -21.05 4.56 21.01
N ILE A 17 -19.75 4.21 21.00
CA ILE A 17 -19.21 3.19 20.09
C ILE A 17 -19.86 1.83 20.38
N ASP A 18 -19.92 1.43 21.64
CA ASP A 18 -20.52 0.16 22.06
C ASP A 18 -22.01 0.10 21.73
N ALA A 19 -22.70 1.23 21.78
CA ALA A 19 -24.10 1.36 21.36
C ALA A 19 -24.28 1.43 19.83
N GLY A 20 -23.19 1.39 19.03
CA GLY A 20 -23.24 1.50 17.58
C GLY A 20 -23.48 2.93 17.05
N SER A 21 -23.50 3.94 17.93
CA SER A 21 -23.71 5.36 17.59
C SER A 21 -22.41 6.06 17.19
N ILE A 22 -21.74 5.54 16.16
CA ILE A 22 -20.37 5.94 15.78
C ILE A 22 -20.26 7.42 15.44
N ASP A 23 -21.21 8.01 14.71
CA ASP A 23 -21.17 9.43 14.36
C ASP A 23 -21.22 10.31 15.62
N GLN A 24 -22.05 9.95 16.61
CA GLN A 24 -22.12 10.67 17.89
C GLN A 24 -20.85 10.47 18.74
N ALA A 25 -20.20 9.30 18.64
CA ALA A 25 -18.92 9.08 19.28
C ALA A 25 -17.83 9.98 18.69
N ILE A 26 -17.79 10.12 17.35
CA ILE A 26 -16.86 11.02 16.67
C ILE A 26 -17.09 12.48 17.12
N GLU A 27 -18.33 12.94 17.15
CA GLU A 27 -18.67 14.28 17.68
C GLU A 27 -18.17 14.48 19.11
N GLN A 28 -18.33 13.45 19.96
CA GLN A 28 -17.87 13.49 21.35
C GLN A 28 -16.34 13.56 21.44
N PHE A 29 -15.61 12.83 20.61
CA PHE A 29 -14.15 12.93 20.49
C PHE A 29 -13.71 14.33 20.02
N GLU A 30 -14.40 14.94 19.08
CA GLU A 30 -14.13 16.32 18.62
C GLU A 30 -14.34 17.34 19.76
N VAL A 31 -15.33 17.13 20.64
CA VAL A 31 -15.50 17.96 21.86
C VAL A 31 -14.27 17.85 22.76
N ILE A 32 -13.73 16.66 22.97
CA ILE A 32 -12.53 16.46 23.81
C ILE A 32 -11.33 17.20 23.20
N ILE A 33 -11.12 17.07 21.90
CA ILE A 33 -10.02 17.71 21.17
C ILE A 33 -10.12 19.24 21.26
N SER A 34 -11.33 19.78 21.16
CA SER A 34 -11.56 21.21 21.24
C SER A 34 -11.43 21.77 22.66
N ALA A 35 -12.03 21.11 23.64
CA ALA A 35 -12.07 21.59 25.02
C ALA A 35 -10.78 21.31 25.80
N TYR A 36 -10.08 20.23 25.47
CA TYR A 36 -8.91 19.73 26.21
C TYR A 36 -7.76 19.32 25.29
N PRO A 37 -7.28 20.19 24.39
CA PRO A 37 -6.36 19.84 23.29
C PRO A 37 -5.04 19.23 23.75
N SER A 38 -4.58 19.56 24.95
CA SER A 38 -3.32 19.07 25.53
C SER A 38 -3.46 17.80 26.36
N SER A 39 -4.68 17.24 26.48
CA SER A 39 -4.91 16.05 27.26
C SER A 39 -4.48 14.78 26.49
N LYS A 40 -4.05 13.75 27.22
CA LYS A 40 -3.81 12.43 26.62
C LYS A 40 -5.07 11.85 25.94
N TYR A 41 -6.24 12.21 26.43
CA TYR A 41 -7.52 11.79 25.85
C TYR A 41 -7.80 12.47 24.51
N ALA A 42 -7.36 13.72 24.30
CA ALA A 42 -7.45 14.37 23.00
C ALA A 42 -6.51 13.73 21.97
N LEU A 43 -5.32 13.33 22.38
CA LEU A 43 -4.40 12.60 21.50
C LEU A 43 -4.99 11.25 21.09
N GLN A 44 -5.51 10.49 22.05
CA GLN A 44 -6.16 9.20 21.77
C GLN A 44 -7.41 9.38 20.91
N ALA A 45 -8.25 10.38 21.21
CA ALA A 45 -9.46 10.69 20.45
C ALA A 45 -9.19 10.95 18.97
N ARG A 46 -8.06 11.59 18.61
CA ARG A 46 -7.67 11.80 17.20
C ARG A 46 -7.43 10.49 16.47
N LEU A 47 -6.79 9.53 17.11
CA LEU A 47 -6.55 8.19 16.55
C LEU A 47 -7.86 7.38 16.47
N ASP A 48 -8.73 7.50 17.48
CA ASP A 48 -10.01 6.80 17.52
C ASP A 48 -10.98 7.34 16.45
N ILE A 49 -10.98 8.64 16.17
CA ILE A 49 -11.71 9.20 15.04
C ILE A 49 -11.27 8.55 13.74
N ALA A 50 -9.95 8.46 13.49
CA ALA A 50 -9.42 7.84 12.28
C ALA A 50 -9.84 6.37 12.17
N TYR A 51 -9.72 5.61 13.27
CA TYR A 51 -10.11 4.20 13.32
C TYR A 51 -11.62 4.01 13.05
N ASN A 52 -12.48 4.81 13.69
CA ASN A 52 -13.93 4.72 13.49
C ASN A 52 -14.37 5.16 12.10
N LEU A 53 -13.72 6.16 11.50
CA LEU A 53 -13.91 6.50 10.09
C LEU A 53 -13.53 5.34 9.17
N PHE A 54 -12.44 4.65 9.45
CA PHE A 54 -12.03 3.44 8.74
C PHE A 54 -13.09 2.33 8.86
N LYS A 55 -13.56 2.03 10.05
CA LYS A 55 -14.63 1.04 10.28
C LYS A 55 -15.91 1.36 9.50
N ARG A 56 -16.17 2.64 9.24
CA ARG A 56 -17.27 3.14 8.41
C ARG A 56 -16.94 3.22 6.91
N LYS A 57 -15.80 2.63 6.50
CA LYS A 57 -15.31 2.66 5.11
C LYS A 57 -15.08 4.08 4.54
N LYS A 58 -14.89 5.07 5.42
CA LYS A 58 -14.55 6.45 5.04
C LYS A 58 -13.03 6.62 4.94
N HIS A 59 -12.38 5.80 4.11
CA HIS A 59 -10.93 5.64 4.00
C HIS A 59 -10.18 6.97 3.83
N ASN A 60 -10.59 7.82 2.87
CA ASN A 60 -9.89 9.07 2.60
C ASN A 60 -9.94 10.03 3.80
N ARG A 61 -11.08 10.10 4.50
CA ARG A 61 -11.19 10.92 5.71
C ARG A 61 -10.34 10.37 6.86
N ALA A 62 -10.29 9.05 7.01
CA ALA A 62 -9.45 8.41 8.01
C ALA A 62 -7.96 8.68 7.77
N ILE A 63 -7.50 8.59 6.52
CA ILE A 63 -6.12 8.89 6.14
C ILE A 63 -5.78 10.35 6.44
N LEU A 64 -6.65 11.31 6.09
CA LEU A 64 -6.43 12.73 6.39
C LEU A 64 -6.31 13.00 7.90
N GLN A 65 -7.08 12.31 8.75
CA GLN A 65 -6.95 12.42 10.21
C GLN A 65 -5.59 11.90 10.71
N LEU A 66 -5.09 10.82 10.12
CA LEU A 66 -3.79 10.25 10.46
C LEU A 66 -2.64 11.12 9.96
N ASP A 67 -2.76 11.70 8.77
CA ASP A 67 -1.77 12.64 8.23
C ASP A 67 -1.64 13.88 9.12
N ASP A 68 -2.76 14.48 9.55
CA ASP A 68 -2.77 15.59 10.50
C ASP A 68 -2.14 15.20 11.85
N PHE A 69 -2.43 13.98 12.34
CA PHE A 69 -1.83 13.47 13.58
C PHE A 69 -0.30 13.34 13.46
N ILE A 70 0.17 12.73 12.39
CA ILE A 70 1.61 12.50 12.12
C ILE A 70 2.34 13.84 11.99
N GLU A 71 1.76 14.83 11.30
CA GLU A 71 2.36 16.14 11.12
C GLU A 71 2.48 16.90 12.45
N ARG A 72 1.42 16.85 13.29
CA ARG A 72 1.41 17.54 14.59
C ARG A 72 2.24 16.87 15.67
N TYR A 73 2.33 15.55 15.63
CA TYR A 73 2.90 14.73 16.69
C TYR A 73 3.90 13.69 16.14
N PRO A 74 5.00 14.12 15.48
CA PRO A 74 5.92 13.20 14.80
C PRO A 74 6.67 12.25 15.75
N ASP A 75 6.84 12.63 17.01
CA ASP A 75 7.73 11.95 17.97
C ASP A 75 7.00 11.32 19.17
N LEU A 76 5.67 11.20 19.11
CA LEU A 76 4.92 10.51 20.18
C LEU A 76 5.07 9.00 20.09
N GLU A 77 5.00 8.33 21.24
CA GLU A 77 5.01 6.85 21.32
C GLU A 77 3.91 6.21 20.48
N SER A 78 2.78 6.90 20.31
CA SER A 78 1.64 6.45 19.51
C SER A 78 1.77 6.75 17.99
N THR A 79 2.76 7.53 17.57
CA THR A 79 2.92 7.91 16.17
C THR A 79 3.18 6.71 15.25
N PRO A 80 3.97 5.68 15.61
CA PRO A 80 4.09 4.48 14.78
C PRO A 80 2.76 3.79 14.50
N TYR A 81 1.81 3.82 15.43
CA TYR A 81 0.46 3.31 15.20
C TYR A 81 -0.28 4.10 14.11
N ALA A 82 -0.15 5.42 14.09
CA ALA A 82 -0.77 6.24 13.06
C ALA A 82 -0.22 5.90 11.66
N TYR A 83 1.09 5.68 11.53
CA TYR A 83 1.70 5.20 10.27
C TYR A 83 1.18 3.82 9.88
N TYR A 84 1.11 2.89 10.83
CA TYR A 84 0.60 1.55 10.61
C TYR A 84 -0.86 1.54 10.16
N LEU A 85 -1.73 2.24 10.89
CA LEU A 85 -3.16 2.31 10.57
C LEU A 85 -3.40 2.95 9.18
N ARG A 86 -2.62 3.95 8.80
CA ARG A 86 -2.67 4.54 7.46
C ARG A 86 -2.38 3.49 6.37
N GLY A 87 -1.39 2.64 6.58
CA GLY A 87 -1.07 1.50 5.70
C GLY A 87 -2.21 0.48 5.63
N VAL A 88 -2.77 0.11 6.78
CA VAL A 88 -3.92 -0.83 6.87
C VAL A 88 -5.15 -0.29 6.12
N ILE A 89 -5.43 1.01 6.23
CA ILE A 89 -6.55 1.64 5.54
C ILE A 89 -6.34 1.61 4.02
N ALA A 90 -5.13 1.90 3.55
CA ALA A 90 -4.79 1.82 2.12
C ALA A 90 -4.87 0.37 1.60
N GLU A 91 -4.43 -0.61 2.39
CA GLU A 91 -4.57 -2.03 2.10
C GLU A 91 -6.04 -2.44 1.97
N ASP A 92 -6.89 -2.07 2.93
CA ASP A 92 -8.34 -2.36 2.88
C ASP A 92 -9.01 -1.74 1.64
N LYS A 93 -8.60 -0.52 1.28
CA LYS A 93 -9.06 0.13 0.06
C LYS A 93 -8.63 -0.63 -1.20
N SER A 94 -7.48 -1.29 -1.17
CA SER A 94 -6.94 -2.09 -2.29
C SER A 94 -7.42 -3.54 -2.32
N SER A 95 -8.12 -4.02 -1.30
CA SER A 95 -8.46 -5.45 -1.12
C SER A 95 -9.27 -6.05 -2.27
N SER A 96 -10.14 -5.25 -2.90
CA SER A 96 -10.87 -5.69 -4.10
C SER A 96 -10.00 -5.99 -5.32
N ILE A 97 -8.73 -5.58 -5.29
CA ILE A 97 -7.77 -5.71 -6.39
C ILE A 97 -6.87 -6.92 -6.19
N LEU A 98 -6.52 -7.23 -4.93
CA LEU A 98 -5.66 -8.37 -4.60
C LEU A 98 -6.33 -9.71 -4.99
N ASP A 99 -7.65 -9.73 -4.98
CA ASP A 99 -8.45 -10.90 -5.39
C ASP A 99 -8.68 -10.99 -6.92
N ASP A 100 -8.54 -9.88 -7.66
CA ASP A 100 -9.00 -9.76 -9.05
C ASP A 100 -7.91 -9.23 -10.01
N ILE A 101 -6.67 -9.73 -9.88
CA ILE A 101 -5.49 -9.29 -10.66
C ILE A 101 -5.64 -9.49 -12.20
N ILE A 102 -6.76 -10.00 -12.67
CA ILE A 102 -6.96 -10.43 -14.07
C ILE A 102 -7.92 -9.50 -14.85
N THR A 103 -8.57 -8.52 -14.25
CA THR A 103 -9.58 -7.68 -14.91
C THR A 103 -9.11 -6.23 -15.18
N GLU A 104 -9.72 -5.58 -16.19
CA GLU A 104 -9.47 -4.16 -16.51
C GLU A 104 -9.73 -3.21 -15.32
N SER A 105 -10.56 -3.59 -14.36
CA SER A 105 -10.79 -2.82 -13.14
C SER A 105 -9.56 -2.84 -12.21
N ALA A 106 -8.78 -3.91 -12.22
CA ALA A 106 -7.52 -4.03 -11.47
C ALA A 106 -6.45 -3.03 -11.97
N GLN A 107 -6.51 -2.61 -13.22
CA GLN A 107 -5.59 -1.60 -13.75
C GLN A 107 -5.83 -0.20 -13.16
N ARG A 108 -7.07 0.10 -12.75
CA ARG A 108 -7.43 1.44 -12.27
C ARG A 108 -7.10 1.71 -10.81
N ASP A 109 -6.90 0.69 -10.00
CA ASP A 109 -6.78 0.88 -8.55
C ASP A 109 -5.46 0.37 -7.94
N VAL A 110 -4.44 0.10 -8.78
CA VAL A 110 -3.08 -0.18 -8.32
C VAL A 110 -2.51 0.98 -7.47
N GLN A 111 -3.10 2.18 -7.58
CA GLN A 111 -2.70 3.33 -6.77
C GLN A 111 -2.89 3.06 -5.27
N SER A 112 -3.99 2.44 -4.85
CA SER A 112 -4.19 2.08 -3.44
C SER A 112 -3.17 1.04 -2.94
N VAL A 113 -2.74 0.11 -3.81
CA VAL A 113 -1.64 -0.83 -3.50
C VAL A 113 -0.32 -0.08 -3.35
N ARG A 114 -0.03 0.88 -4.23
CA ARG A 114 1.16 1.74 -4.12
C ARG A 114 1.14 2.61 -2.87
N ASP A 115 -0.01 3.20 -2.55
CA ASP A 115 -0.18 3.98 -1.33
C ASP A 115 0.09 3.12 -0.08
N ALA A 116 -0.44 1.89 -0.03
CA ALA A 116 -0.17 0.96 1.07
C ALA A 116 1.32 0.60 1.16
N TYR A 117 1.97 0.33 0.04
CA TYR A 117 3.40 0.08 -0.03
C TYR A 117 4.20 1.26 0.52
N ASP A 118 3.89 2.48 0.10
CA ASP A 118 4.59 3.69 0.52
C ASP A 118 4.38 3.97 2.00
N TYR A 119 3.17 3.81 2.52
CA TYR A 119 2.86 4.03 3.93
C TYR A 119 3.56 3.04 4.86
N PHE A 120 3.60 1.75 4.51
CA PHE A 120 4.34 0.76 5.28
C PHE A 120 5.85 0.93 5.15
N SER A 121 6.35 1.36 3.99
CA SER A 121 7.77 1.68 3.79
C SER A 121 8.21 2.82 4.70
N LEU A 122 7.41 3.90 4.81
CA LEU A 122 7.68 5.02 5.70
C LEU A 122 7.64 4.61 7.18
N LEU A 123 6.73 3.72 7.56
CA LEU A 123 6.70 3.17 8.93
C LEU A 123 8.02 2.48 9.27
N ILE A 124 8.52 1.62 8.38
CA ILE A 124 9.76 0.87 8.61
C ILE A 124 10.98 1.80 8.61
N GLU A 125 11.00 2.79 7.72
CA GLU A 125 12.10 3.77 7.64
C GLU A 125 12.21 4.59 8.92
N LYS A 126 11.09 5.13 9.41
CA LYS A 126 11.06 6.03 10.57
C LYS A 126 11.08 5.31 11.91
N PHE A 127 10.46 4.14 11.98
CA PHE A 127 10.29 3.38 13.22
C PHE A 127 10.64 1.90 13.02
N PRO A 128 11.89 1.56 12.65
CA PRO A 128 12.29 0.20 12.26
C PRO A 128 12.07 -0.86 13.35
N ASN A 129 12.05 -0.43 14.62
CA ASN A 129 11.92 -1.30 15.78
C ASN A 129 10.52 -1.22 16.44
N SER A 130 9.55 -0.59 15.81
CA SER A 130 8.19 -0.57 16.35
C SER A 130 7.56 -1.97 16.27
N LYS A 131 6.64 -2.25 17.18
CA LYS A 131 5.89 -3.53 17.18
C LYS A 131 5.09 -3.77 15.89
N TYR A 132 4.84 -2.74 15.10
CA TYR A 132 4.12 -2.82 13.84
C TYR A 132 5.02 -3.09 12.63
N SER A 133 6.33 -2.92 12.78
CA SER A 133 7.27 -2.92 11.64
C SER A 133 7.53 -4.32 11.07
N GLU A 134 7.40 -5.37 11.88
CA GLU A 134 7.55 -6.75 11.39
C GLU A 134 6.40 -7.12 10.44
N GLU A 135 5.16 -6.92 10.87
CA GLU A 135 3.99 -7.11 10.02
C GLU A 135 4.05 -6.25 8.75
N ALA A 136 4.48 -4.99 8.87
CA ALA A 136 4.65 -4.11 7.73
C ALA A 136 5.67 -4.66 6.71
N ARG A 137 6.77 -5.29 7.14
CA ARG A 137 7.75 -5.92 6.22
C ARG A 137 7.15 -7.08 5.44
N GLU A 138 6.35 -7.93 6.09
CA GLU A 138 5.65 -9.03 5.42
C GLU A 138 4.68 -8.50 4.36
N LYS A 139 3.91 -7.47 4.69
CA LYS A 139 2.99 -6.82 3.77
C LYS A 139 3.71 -6.18 2.58
N LEU A 140 4.86 -5.54 2.80
CA LEU A 140 5.66 -4.96 1.71
C LEU A 140 6.07 -5.98 0.67
N PHE A 141 6.42 -7.18 1.07
CA PHE A 141 6.75 -8.26 0.13
C PHE A 141 5.56 -8.59 -0.78
N ILE A 142 4.36 -8.70 -0.22
CA ILE A 142 3.13 -8.98 -0.98
C ILE A 142 2.82 -7.84 -1.95
N PHE A 143 2.83 -6.59 -1.48
CA PHE A 143 2.53 -5.42 -2.34
C PHE A 143 3.55 -5.26 -3.46
N LYS A 144 4.82 -5.51 -3.16
CA LYS A 144 5.90 -5.45 -4.15
C LYS A 144 5.67 -6.44 -5.30
N ASN A 145 5.29 -7.67 -4.98
CA ASN A 145 4.93 -8.67 -5.98
C ASN A 145 3.68 -8.28 -6.78
N THR A 146 2.67 -7.73 -6.12
CA THR A 146 1.44 -7.26 -6.77
C THR A 146 1.74 -6.13 -7.77
N ILE A 147 2.54 -5.15 -7.38
CA ILE A 147 2.94 -4.04 -8.25
C ILE A 147 3.76 -4.56 -9.43
N ALA A 148 4.75 -5.42 -9.18
CA ALA A 148 5.58 -6.00 -10.24
C ALA A 148 4.76 -6.81 -11.25
N LYS A 149 3.78 -7.57 -10.80
CA LYS A 149 2.86 -8.32 -11.65
C LYS A 149 1.98 -7.41 -12.51
N HIS A 150 1.49 -6.31 -11.94
CA HIS A 150 0.76 -5.31 -12.71
C HIS A 150 1.62 -4.68 -13.82
N GLU A 151 2.87 -4.30 -13.49
CA GLU A 151 3.82 -3.77 -14.46
C GLU A 151 4.15 -4.77 -15.58
N PHE A 152 4.22 -6.08 -15.24
CA PHE A 152 4.41 -7.13 -16.24
C PHE A 152 3.23 -7.21 -17.23
N TYR A 153 1.99 -7.13 -16.77
CA TYR A 153 0.84 -7.11 -17.69
C TYR A 153 0.83 -5.88 -18.60
N ILE A 154 1.32 -4.73 -18.14
CA ILE A 154 1.53 -3.57 -19.00
C ILE A 154 2.60 -3.86 -20.07
N ALA A 155 3.71 -4.50 -19.69
CA ALA A 155 4.74 -4.90 -20.63
C ALA A 155 4.21 -5.89 -21.69
N LEU A 156 3.42 -6.87 -21.26
CA LEU A 156 2.76 -7.85 -22.14
C LEU A 156 1.78 -7.17 -23.09
N TYR A 157 0.98 -6.24 -22.63
CA TYR A 157 0.09 -5.43 -23.46
C TYR A 157 0.87 -4.67 -24.54
N TYR A 158 1.97 -4.01 -24.20
CA TYR A 158 2.83 -3.35 -25.18
C TYR A 158 3.44 -4.33 -26.19
N THR A 159 3.86 -5.52 -25.74
CA THR A 159 4.37 -6.57 -26.62
C THR A 159 3.33 -6.96 -27.66
N ASN A 160 2.11 -7.28 -27.22
CA ASN A 160 1.02 -7.70 -28.10
C ASN A 160 0.56 -6.60 -29.08
N ASN A 161 0.78 -5.34 -28.73
CA ASN A 161 0.51 -4.19 -29.61
C ASN A 161 1.72 -3.79 -30.50
N GLY A 162 2.81 -4.55 -30.50
CA GLY A 162 4.00 -4.25 -31.28
C GLY A 162 4.82 -3.05 -30.78
N SER A 163 4.53 -2.55 -29.58
CA SER A 163 5.25 -1.44 -28.95
C SER A 163 6.49 -1.95 -28.20
N HIS A 164 7.40 -2.62 -28.93
CA HIS A 164 8.51 -3.39 -28.38
C HIS A 164 9.43 -2.57 -27.47
N ILE A 165 9.76 -1.33 -27.80
CA ILE A 165 10.60 -0.46 -26.96
C ILE A 165 9.91 -0.15 -25.61
N ALA A 166 8.61 0.13 -25.63
CA ALA A 166 7.86 0.36 -24.41
C ALA A 166 7.80 -0.89 -23.52
N ALA A 167 7.62 -2.06 -24.13
CA ALA A 167 7.65 -3.36 -23.44
C ALA A 167 9.00 -3.63 -22.79
N ILE A 168 10.11 -3.39 -23.51
CA ILE A 168 11.48 -3.52 -22.99
C ILE A 168 11.69 -2.59 -21.80
N ASN A 169 11.32 -1.32 -21.92
CA ASN A 169 11.48 -0.35 -20.82
C ASN A 169 10.68 -0.74 -19.59
N ARG A 170 9.48 -1.25 -19.77
CA ARG A 170 8.63 -1.72 -18.66
C ARG A 170 9.22 -2.97 -17.98
N SER A 171 9.73 -3.92 -18.77
CA SER A 171 10.42 -5.11 -18.27
C SER A 171 11.70 -4.75 -17.49
N LYS A 172 12.49 -3.80 -17.97
CA LYS A 172 13.66 -3.26 -17.27
C LYS A 172 13.26 -2.64 -15.92
N TYR A 173 12.20 -1.83 -15.93
CA TYR A 173 11.70 -1.22 -14.69
C TYR A 173 11.37 -2.26 -13.62
N ILE A 174 10.77 -3.39 -13.99
CA ILE A 174 10.48 -4.49 -13.06
C ILE A 174 11.77 -5.08 -12.49
N ILE A 175 12.74 -5.39 -13.35
CA ILE A 175 14.00 -6.03 -12.94
C ILE A 175 14.80 -5.11 -12.01
N GLU A 176 14.83 -3.82 -12.29
CA GLU A 176 15.58 -2.83 -11.51
C GLU A 176 14.92 -2.47 -10.18
N ASN A 177 13.58 -2.34 -10.15
CA ASN A 177 12.86 -1.87 -8.96
C ASN A 177 12.24 -3.00 -8.11
N PHE A 178 12.05 -4.18 -8.71
CA PHE A 178 11.45 -5.34 -8.05
C PHE A 178 12.28 -6.62 -8.26
N PRO A 179 13.59 -6.59 -7.97
CA PRO A 179 14.53 -7.68 -8.32
C PRO A 179 14.22 -9.02 -7.66
N ASN A 180 13.47 -9.01 -6.56
CA ASN A 180 13.07 -10.23 -5.82
C ASN A 180 11.61 -10.63 -6.08
N SER A 181 10.94 -10.01 -7.04
CA SER A 181 9.55 -10.35 -7.36
C SER A 181 9.47 -11.61 -8.23
N SER A 182 8.34 -12.30 -8.15
CA SER A 182 8.02 -13.43 -9.01
C SER A 182 7.90 -13.05 -10.50
N SER A 183 7.79 -11.77 -10.82
CA SER A 183 7.66 -11.28 -12.20
C SER A 183 9.00 -11.06 -12.94
N VAL A 184 10.14 -11.23 -12.26
CA VAL A 184 11.47 -11.00 -12.89
C VAL A 184 11.74 -11.98 -14.02
N ALA A 185 11.46 -13.27 -13.82
CA ALA A 185 11.69 -14.29 -14.83
C ALA A 185 10.82 -14.06 -16.09
N ASP A 186 9.54 -13.79 -15.91
CA ASP A 186 8.61 -13.43 -16.98
C ASP A 186 9.05 -12.15 -17.71
N SER A 187 9.55 -11.17 -16.97
CA SER A 187 10.05 -9.91 -17.54
C SER A 187 11.32 -10.11 -18.38
N LEU A 188 12.23 -10.98 -17.95
CA LEU A 188 13.42 -11.33 -18.74
C LEU A 188 13.04 -12.06 -20.03
N HIS A 189 12.10 -12.99 -19.98
CA HIS A 189 11.61 -13.70 -21.16
C HIS A 189 10.95 -12.73 -22.15
N LEU A 190 10.07 -11.86 -21.64
CA LEU A 190 9.38 -10.87 -22.49
C LEU A 190 10.35 -9.84 -23.09
N MET A 191 11.36 -9.44 -22.32
CA MET A 191 12.42 -8.54 -22.80
C MET A 191 13.24 -9.17 -23.93
N ALA A 192 13.62 -10.44 -23.79
CA ALA A 192 14.31 -11.18 -24.85
C ALA A 192 13.48 -11.26 -26.13
N TYR A 193 12.19 -11.58 -26.02
CA TYR A 193 11.26 -11.61 -27.15
C TYR A 193 11.21 -10.25 -27.88
N ASN A 194 11.06 -9.17 -27.12
CA ASN A 194 10.97 -7.82 -27.70
C ASN A 194 12.29 -7.34 -28.29
N TYR A 195 13.46 -7.74 -27.76
CA TYR A 195 14.76 -7.49 -28.38
C TYR A 195 14.91 -8.20 -29.72
N ASP A 196 14.45 -9.46 -29.84
CA ASP A 196 14.42 -10.16 -31.14
C ASP A 196 13.53 -9.43 -32.15
N ALA A 197 12.36 -8.98 -31.73
CA ALA A 197 11.42 -8.27 -32.60
C ALA A 197 11.98 -6.97 -33.18
N ILE A 198 12.94 -6.33 -32.50
CA ILE A 198 13.63 -5.13 -33.01
C ILE A 198 15.04 -5.43 -33.57
N HIS A 199 15.35 -6.69 -33.80
CA HIS A 199 16.64 -7.15 -34.36
C HIS A 199 17.86 -6.85 -33.48
N ALA A 200 17.67 -6.73 -32.18
CA ALA A 200 18.74 -6.54 -31.17
C ALA A 200 19.24 -7.89 -30.63
N GLU A 201 19.75 -8.75 -31.51
CA GLU A 201 20.06 -10.16 -31.22
C GLU A 201 21.01 -10.38 -30.07
N LYS A 202 22.01 -9.50 -29.88
CA LYS A 202 22.94 -9.59 -28.75
C LYS A 202 22.23 -9.36 -27.43
N LEU A 203 21.38 -8.35 -27.35
CA LEU A 203 20.63 -8.02 -26.13
C LEU A 203 19.59 -9.11 -25.80
N ALA A 204 18.97 -9.70 -26.83
CA ALA A 204 18.07 -10.84 -26.66
C ALA A 204 18.81 -12.05 -26.09
N THR A 205 19.99 -12.36 -26.62
CA THR A 205 20.84 -13.45 -26.11
C THR A 205 21.29 -13.21 -24.69
N ASP A 206 21.73 -12.00 -24.35
CA ASP A 206 22.15 -11.63 -23.00
C ASP A 206 20.99 -11.81 -22.00
N ALA A 207 19.78 -11.38 -22.33
CA ALA A 207 18.58 -11.56 -21.51
C ALA A 207 18.26 -13.05 -21.27
N ARG A 208 18.38 -13.90 -22.30
CA ARG A 208 18.18 -15.36 -22.19
C ARG A 208 19.24 -16.02 -21.31
N ILE A 209 20.49 -15.60 -21.42
CA ILE A 209 21.57 -16.11 -20.57
C ILE A 209 21.24 -15.81 -19.10
N VAL A 210 20.84 -14.60 -18.78
CA VAL A 210 20.44 -14.23 -17.41
C VAL A 210 19.24 -15.05 -16.95
N LEU A 211 18.23 -15.23 -17.81
CA LEU A 211 17.03 -15.99 -17.48
C LEU A 211 17.40 -17.46 -17.14
N VAL A 212 18.15 -18.13 -17.98
CA VAL A 212 18.51 -19.54 -17.81
C VAL A 212 19.42 -19.75 -16.59
N SER A 213 20.38 -18.83 -16.37
CA SER A 213 21.30 -18.92 -15.23
C SER A 213 20.63 -18.64 -13.89
N SER A 214 19.69 -17.70 -13.84
CA SER A 214 19.01 -17.31 -12.61
C SER A 214 17.74 -18.13 -12.31
N PHE A 215 17.09 -18.64 -13.35
CA PHE A 215 15.83 -19.36 -13.28
C PHE A 215 15.86 -20.63 -14.16
N PRO A 216 16.68 -21.64 -13.80
CA PRO A 216 16.95 -22.80 -14.68
C PRO A 216 15.70 -23.65 -15.00
N ASN A 217 14.67 -23.60 -14.17
CA ASN A 217 13.40 -24.32 -14.33
C ASN A 217 12.27 -23.42 -14.81
N TYR A 218 12.60 -22.25 -15.41
CA TYR A 218 11.59 -21.32 -15.85
C TYR A 218 10.72 -21.89 -16.97
N SER A 219 9.41 -21.72 -16.82
CA SER A 219 8.40 -21.88 -17.86
C SER A 219 7.36 -20.79 -17.72
N HIS A 220 6.92 -20.20 -18.82
CA HIS A 220 5.89 -19.19 -18.79
C HIS A 220 4.48 -19.78 -18.96
N ASN A 221 3.48 -19.12 -18.41
CA ASN A 221 2.07 -19.52 -18.47
C ASN A 221 1.17 -18.41 -19.08
N TYR A 222 1.77 -17.48 -19.82
CA TYR A 222 1.08 -16.42 -20.55
C TYR A 222 1.32 -16.59 -22.06
N THR A 223 0.49 -15.97 -22.87
CA THR A 223 0.59 -15.98 -24.34
C THR A 223 1.06 -14.61 -24.84
N ILE A 224 1.82 -14.64 -25.94
CA ILE A 224 2.15 -13.47 -26.75
C ILE A 224 1.33 -13.63 -28.04
N ASP A 225 0.43 -12.68 -28.32
CA ASP A 225 -0.48 -12.69 -29.48
C ASP A 225 0.19 -12.18 -30.77
#